data_082130b71262101f28481e40bae4549e
#
_entry.id   082130b71262101f28481e40bae4549e
#
_cell.length_a   1.000
_cell.length_b   1.000
_cell.length_c   1.000
_cell.angle_alpha   90.00
_cell.angle_beta   90.00
_cell.angle_gamma   90.00
#
_symmetry.space_group_name_H-M   'P 1'
#
loop_
_entity.id
_entity.type
_entity.pdbx_description
1 polymer ?
#
loop_
_entity_poly.entity_id
_entity_poly.type
_entity_poly.pdbx_seq_one_letter_code
_entity_poly.pdbx_strand_id
1 'polypeptide(L)'
;EAISKKLNTQVSILVKENSKAKEFLNEARSIKEIISLERDNKKKGNHDGFLGTLKLIKEIKNHDFDKVFIFNSSLRFFLICKLANIKDVHQYPLFKKKNQHIIKTAQDFLNKKLNLNVESKPEITLEEKKINDAKKKYNFSSSKTNILLGIGGSGDTKRIPAETFIKFMDQCSNIKECRFFLATGNNEQELIILNKILASANGKNCEKLNHLQISETLPIIKNCNISICNDSSFSHLSAALSIPTIVLMADTPLLYGNYNPMMYPIMPDGENNVTHNTLGK
;
A
#
# COMPACT_ATOMS: atom_id res chain seq x y z
N GLU A 1 -9.77 -6.94 -9.63
CA GLU A 1 -10.81 -6.40 -10.51
C GLU A 1 -10.64 -6.87 -11.95
N ALA A 2 -9.51 -6.64 -12.64
CA ALA A 2 -9.31 -7.00 -14.04
C ALA A 2 -9.53 -8.51 -14.29
N ILE A 3 -9.00 -9.39 -13.44
CA ILE A 3 -9.22 -10.84 -13.52
C ILE A 3 -10.71 -11.16 -13.31
N SER A 4 -11.33 -10.55 -12.30
CA SER A 4 -12.75 -10.73 -11.98
C SER A 4 -13.65 -10.36 -13.16
N LYS A 5 -13.41 -9.20 -13.77
CA LYS A 5 -14.14 -8.77 -14.97
C LYS A 5 -13.93 -9.72 -16.14
N LYS A 6 -12.68 -10.15 -16.39
CA LYS A 6 -12.36 -11.05 -17.52
C LYS A 6 -13.01 -12.42 -17.40
N LEU A 7 -13.07 -12.95 -16.19
CA LEU A 7 -13.62 -14.28 -15.90
C LEU A 7 -15.10 -14.23 -15.50
N ASN A 8 -15.69 -13.04 -15.44
CA ASN A 8 -17.06 -12.78 -14.99
C ASN A 8 -17.38 -13.48 -13.64
N THR A 9 -16.47 -13.39 -12.69
CA THR A 9 -16.61 -13.97 -11.36
C THR A 9 -15.87 -13.16 -10.31
N GLN A 10 -16.30 -13.22 -9.05
CA GLN A 10 -15.52 -12.68 -7.96
C GLN A 10 -14.27 -13.54 -7.71
N VAL A 11 -13.21 -12.94 -7.22
CA VAL A 11 -11.94 -13.61 -6.92
C VAL A 11 -11.69 -13.64 -5.42
N SER A 12 -11.16 -14.76 -4.93
CA SER A 12 -10.57 -14.83 -3.59
C SER A 12 -9.10 -14.46 -3.66
N ILE A 13 -8.58 -13.74 -2.67
CA ILE A 13 -7.18 -13.34 -2.63
C ILE A 13 -6.48 -13.92 -1.41
N LEU A 14 -5.32 -14.54 -1.61
CA LEU A 14 -4.44 -15.01 -0.54
C LEU A 14 -3.32 -14.01 -0.34
N VAL A 15 -3.28 -13.35 0.81
CA VAL A 15 -2.30 -12.32 1.14
C VAL A 15 -1.75 -12.49 2.54
N LYS A 16 -0.53 -12.02 2.79
CA LYS A 16 0.03 -12.02 4.14
C LYS A 16 -0.88 -11.21 5.08
N GLU A 17 -1.11 -11.72 6.28
CA GLU A 17 -1.93 -11.06 7.30
C GLU A 17 -1.42 -9.65 7.64
N ASN A 18 -0.12 -9.48 7.73
CA ASN A 18 0.50 -8.18 8.01
C ASN A 18 0.34 -7.15 6.87
N SER A 19 -0.18 -7.53 5.70
CA SER A 19 -0.54 -6.58 4.62
C SER A 19 -1.74 -5.72 4.97
N LYS A 20 -2.53 -6.12 5.98
CA LYS A 20 -3.76 -5.44 6.39
C LYS A 20 -4.81 -5.31 5.27
N ALA A 21 -4.74 -6.18 4.25
CA ALA A 21 -5.61 -6.11 3.07
C ALA A 21 -7.11 -6.09 3.41
N LYS A 22 -7.52 -6.76 4.48
CA LYS A 22 -8.92 -6.72 4.96
C LYS A 22 -9.37 -5.31 5.35
N GLU A 23 -8.46 -4.44 5.77
CA GLU A 23 -8.80 -3.09 6.20
C GLU A 23 -9.09 -2.12 5.04
N PHE A 24 -8.64 -2.43 3.82
CA PHE A 24 -8.81 -1.53 2.67
C PHE A 24 -9.42 -2.17 1.41
N LEU A 25 -9.66 -3.48 1.41
CA LEU A 25 -10.25 -4.19 0.26
C LEU A 25 -11.63 -4.80 0.55
N ASN A 26 -12.16 -4.69 1.77
CA ASN A 26 -13.46 -5.29 2.13
C ASN A 26 -14.64 -4.75 1.30
N GLU A 27 -14.56 -3.53 0.80
CA GLU A 27 -15.60 -2.90 0.00
C GLU A 27 -15.45 -3.17 -1.50
N ALA A 28 -14.41 -3.90 -1.92
CA ALA A 28 -14.14 -4.21 -3.32
C ALA A 28 -15.09 -5.29 -3.84
N ARG A 29 -16.07 -4.91 -4.66
CA ARG A 29 -17.10 -5.81 -5.21
C ARG A 29 -16.54 -6.97 -6.03
N SER A 30 -15.31 -6.85 -6.55
CA SER A 30 -14.64 -7.90 -7.32
C SER A 30 -14.02 -9.00 -6.46
N ILE A 31 -13.98 -8.82 -5.14
CA ILE A 31 -13.38 -9.74 -4.18
C ILE A 31 -14.49 -10.51 -3.46
N LYS A 32 -14.42 -11.85 -3.51
CA LYS A 32 -15.30 -12.74 -2.76
C LYS A 32 -14.88 -12.82 -1.30
N GLU A 33 -13.58 -13.04 -1.09
CA GLU A 33 -12.99 -13.17 0.24
C GLU A 33 -11.50 -12.87 0.25
N ILE A 34 -10.98 -12.53 1.44
CA ILE A 34 -9.57 -12.31 1.68
C ILE A 34 -9.07 -13.36 2.66
N ILE A 35 -8.26 -14.28 2.14
CA ILE A 35 -7.66 -15.40 2.89
C ILE A 35 -6.33 -14.91 3.46
N SER A 36 -6.15 -15.03 4.78
CA SER A 36 -4.92 -14.60 5.45
C SER A 36 -3.84 -15.66 5.36
N LEU A 37 -2.69 -15.32 4.80
CA LEU A 37 -1.48 -16.12 4.88
C LEU A 37 -0.73 -15.77 6.17
N GLU A 38 -0.87 -16.61 7.18
CA GLU A 38 -0.25 -16.44 8.49
C GLU A 38 1.22 -16.90 8.45
N ARG A 39 2.08 -16.02 7.95
CA ARG A 39 3.53 -16.20 7.92
C ARG A 39 4.21 -15.00 8.54
N ASP A 40 5.08 -15.26 9.52
CA ASP A 40 5.83 -14.21 10.20
C ASP A 40 7.32 -14.58 10.24
N ASN A 41 8.17 -13.59 9.98
CA ASN A 41 9.63 -13.76 10.07
C ASN A 41 10.15 -13.72 11.52
N LYS A 42 9.34 -13.20 12.45
CA LYS A 42 9.71 -13.03 13.88
C LYS A 42 9.09 -14.08 14.80
N LYS A 43 7.88 -14.51 14.49
CA LYS A 43 7.17 -15.55 15.23
C LYS A 43 6.68 -16.60 14.25
N LYS A 44 6.80 -17.88 14.58
CA LYS A 44 6.33 -18.97 13.73
C LYS A 44 4.81 -18.85 13.51
N GLY A 45 4.40 -18.46 12.30
CA GLY A 45 3.00 -18.40 11.92
C GLY A 45 2.40 -19.77 11.62
N ASN A 46 1.08 -19.86 11.56
CA ASN A 46 0.35 -21.11 11.30
C ASN A 46 0.72 -21.76 9.95
N HIS A 47 1.19 -20.98 8.98
CA HIS A 47 1.56 -21.45 7.64
C HIS A 47 3.08 -21.54 7.42
N ASP A 48 3.89 -21.52 8.49
CA ASP A 48 5.33 -21.65 8.41
C ASP A 48 5.79 -23.11 8.55
N GLY A 49 6.94 -23.41 7.92
CA GLY A 49 7.54 -24.74 7.92
C GLY A 49 6.72 -25.79 7.14
N PHE A 50 7.06 -27.07 7.35
CA PHE A 50 6.43 -28.18 6.64
C PHE A 50 4.96 -28.39 7.06
N LEU A 51 4.69 -28.47 8.36
CA LEU A 51 3.33 -28.65 8.89
C LEU A 51 2.41 -27.48 8.51
N GLY A 52 2.90 -26.24 8.57
CA GLY A 52 2.15 -25.08 8.12
C GLY A 52 1.87 -25.09 6.61
N THR A 53 2.75 -25.70 5.81
CA THR A 53 2.51 -25.91 4.38
C THR A 53 1.39 -26.92 4.15
N LEU A 54 1.36 -28.03 4.89
CA LEU A 54 0.28 -29.02 4.80
C LEU A 54 -1.06 -28.43 5.23
N LYS A 55 -1.07 -27.61 6.29
CA LYS A 55 -2.26 -26.89 6.73
C LYS A 55 -2.79 -25.98 5.63
N LEU A 56 -1.93 -25.17 5.01
CA LEU A 56 -2.31 -24.28 3.91
C LEU A 56 -2.85 -25.04 2.69
N ILE A 57 -2.26 -26.19 2.35
CA ILE A 57 -2.77 -27.07 1.27
C ILE A 57 -4.20 -27.50 1.58
N LYS A 58 -4.47 -27.96 2.82
CA LYS A 58 -5.80 -28.39 3.24
C LYS A 58 -6.81 -27.24 3.19
N GLU A 59 -6.43 -26.07 3.68
CA GLU A 59 -7.28 -24.86 3.63
C GLU A 59 -7.62 -24.49 2.20
N ILE A 60 -6.63 -24.37 1.30
CA ILE A 60 -6.85 -24.01 -0.11
C ILE A 60 -7.71 -25.08 -0.81
N LYS A 61 -7.50 -26.36 -0.52
CA LYS A 61 -8.31 -27.44 -1.08
C LYS A 61 -9.79 -27.32 -0.72
N ASN A 62 -10.11 -26.87 0.49
CA ASN A 62 -11.49 -26.71 0.96
C ASN A 62 -12.26 -25.60 0.23
N HIS A 63 -11.59 -24.68 -0.45
CA HIS A 63 -12.22 -23.64 -1.25
C HIS A 63 -12.62 -24.08 -2.67
N ASP A 64 -12.15 -25.24 -3.11
CA ASP A 64 -12.46 -25.85 -4.42
C ASP A 64 -12.23 -24.89 -5.60
N PHE A 65 -11.05 -24.28 -5.64
CA PHE A 65 -10.70 -23.34 -6.71
C PHE A 65 -10.39 -24.07 -8.03
N ASP A 66 -10.97 -23.62 -9.12
CA ASP A 66 -10.66 -24.14 -10.47
C ASP A 66 -9.34 -23.57 -11.02
N LYS A 67 -9.06 -22.30 -10.71
CA LYS A 67 -7.98 -21.53 -11.31
C LYS A 67 -7.29 -20.63 -10.30
N VAL A 68 -5.97 -20.51 -10.42
CA VAL A 68 -5.17 -19.60 -9.58
C VAL A 68 -4.14 -18.83 -10.39
N PHE A 69 -3.95 -17.56 -10.02
CA PHE A 69 -2.92 -16.66 -10.54
C PHE A 69 -1.96 -16.31 -9.40
N ILE A 70 -0.72 -16.78 -9.48
CA ILE A 70 0.29 -16.58 -8.44
C ILE A 70 1.21 -15.43 -8.86
N PHE A 71 1.03 -14.27 -8.23
CA PHE A 71 1.87 -13.06 -8.40
C PHE A 71 3.13 -13.14 -7.53
N ASN A 72 3.76 -14.28 -7.53
CA ASN A 72 4.98 -14.57 -6.78
C ASN A 72 5.80 -15.62 -7.53
N SER A 73 7.12 -15.52 -7.51
CA SER A 73 8.03 -16.44 -8.20
C SER A 73 8.45 -17.66 -7.36
N SER A 74 7.91 -17.84 -6.14
CA SER A 74 8.26 -18.96 -5.27
C SER A 74 7.62 -20.27 -5.72
N LEU A 75 8.43 -21.27 -6.02
CA LEU A 75 7.98 -22.63 -6.35
C LEU A 75 7.07 -23.25 -5.28
N ARG A 76 7.24 -22.85 -4.01
CA ARG A 76 6.40 -23.32 -2.90
C ARG A 76 4.91 -23.10 -3.17
N PHE A 77 4.52 -21.89 -3.61
CA PHE A 77 3.10 -21.60 -3.85
C PHE A 77 2.54 -22.38 -5.03
N PHE A 78 3.34 -22.61 -6.06
CA PHE A 78 2.96 -23.48 -7.17
C PHE A 78 2.66 -24.90 -6.70
N LEU A 79 3.58 -25.49 -5.90
CA LEU A 79 3.41 -26.83 -5.35
C LEU A 79 2.20 -26.93 -4.43
N ILE A 80 1.97 -25.93 -3.57
CA ILE A 80 0.78 -25.89 -2.70
C ILE A 80 -0.50 -25.95 -3.54
N CYS A 81 -0.62 -25.15 -4.58
CA CYS A 81 -1.79 -25.12 -5.44
C CYS A 81 -1.99 -26.46 -6.19
N LYS A 82 -0.91 -27.06 -6.69
CA LYS A 82 -0.97 -28.38 -7.35
C LYS A 82 -1.38 -29.50 -6.37
N LEU A 83 -0.83 -29.51 -5.16
CA LEU A 83 -1.21 -30.47 -4.11
C LEU A 83 -2.63 -30.24 -3.56
N ALA A 84 -3.15 -29.03 -3.67
CA ALA A 84 -4.55 -28.73 -3.39
C ALA A 84 -5.51 -29.12 -4.55
N ASN A 85 -5.01 -29.80 -5.59
CA ASN A 85 -5.75 -30.26 -6.77
C ASN A 85 -6.30 -29.14 -7.66
N ILE A 86 -5.74 -27.93 -7.63
CA ILE A 86 -6.14 -26.87 -8.56
C ILE A 86 -5.64 -27.23 -9.96
N LYS A 87 -6.57 -27.32 -10.92
CA LYS A 87 -6.28 -27.77 -12.29
C LYS A 87 -5.46 -26.73 -13.05
N ASP A 88 -5.88 -25.48 -13.00
CA ASP A 88 -5.33 -24.39 -13.81
C ASP A 88 -4.50 -23.44 -12.95
N VAL A 89 -3.18 -23.66 -12.89
CA VAL A 89 -2.23 -22.89 -12.08
C VAL A 89 -1.34 -22.04 -12.97
N HIS A 90 -1.49 -20.73 -12.87
CA HIS A 90 -0.66 -19.75 -13.54
C HIS A 90 0.27 -19.06 -12.54
N GLN A 91 1.54 -18.95 -12.86
CA GLN A 91 2.55 -18.33 -12.00
C GLN A 91 3.48 -17.40 -12.76
N TYR A 92 4.02 -16.39 -12.08
CA TYR A 92 5.17 -15.62 -12.54
C TYR A 92 6.34 -16.53 -12.90
N PRO A 93 7.18 -16.14 -13.88
CA PRO A 93 8.38 -16.90 -14.22
C PRO A 93 9.27 -17.11 -13.00
N LEU A 94 9.59 -18.37 -12.69
CA LEU A 94 10.33 -18.78 -11.48
C LEU A 94 11.77 -18.20 -11.44
N PHE A 95 12.41 -18.03 -12.57
CA PHE A 95 13.85 -17.76 -12.67
C PHE A 95 14.20 -16.45 -13.38
N LYS A 96 13.24 -15.68 -13.85
CA LYS A 96 13.51 -14.40 -14.52
C LYS A 96 13.12 -13.25 -13.58
N LYS A 97 14.04 -12.83 -12.71
CA LYS A 97 13.96 -11.50 -12.12
C LYS A 97 14.25 -10.48 -13.23
N LYS A 98 13.22 -9.84 -13.73
CA LYS A 98 13.39 -8.68 -14.61
C LYS A 98 13.58 -7.46 -13.72
N ASN A 99 14.53 -6.63 -14.06
CA ASN A 99 14.74 -5.33 -13.44
C ASN A 99 13.71 -4.34 -14.03
N GLN A 100 12.44 -4.54 -13.70
CA GLN A 100 11.32 -3.72 -14.19
C GLN A 100 10.32 -3.47 -13.08
N HIS A 101 9.50 -2.46 -13.26
CA HIS A 101 8.44 -2.08 -12.33
C HIS A 101 7.52 -3.27 -12.02
N ILE A 102 7.17 -3.46 -10.74
CA ILE A 102 6.35 -4.61 -10.29
C ILE A 102 4.98 -4.67 -10.99
N ILE A 103 4.37 -3.51 -11.24
CA ILE A 103 3.09 -3.43 -11.97
C ILE A 103 3.25 -3.88 -13.42
N LYS A 104 4.33 -3.48 -14.09
CA LYS A 104 4.61 -3.94 -15.47
C LYS A 104 4.76 -5.45 -15.53
N THR A 105 5.42 -6.04 -14.53
CA THR A 105 5.52 -7.51 -14.42
C THR A 105 4.15 -8.17 -14.29
N ALA A 106 3.25 -7.58 -13.50
CA ALA A 106 1.88 -8.07 -13.34
C ALA A 106 1.05 -7.93 -14.63
N GLN A 107 1.17 -6.78 -15.32
CA GLN A 107 0.51 -6.54 -16.61
C GLN A 107 0.97 -7.53 -17.68
N ASP A 108 2.28 -7.73 -17.83
CA ASP A 108 2.86 -8.69 -18.80
C ASP A 108 2.39 -10.12 -18.50
N PHE A 109 2.29 -10.49 -17.22
CA PHE A 109 1.78 -11.78 -16.81
C PHE A 109 0.31 -11.99 -17.18
N LEU A 110 -0.56 -11.01 -16.91
CA LEU A 110 -1.98 -11.07 -17.23
C LEU A 110 -2.20 -11.04 -18.76
N ASN A 111 -1.44 -10.22 -19.47
CA ASN A 111 -1.50 -10.21 -20.93
C ASN A 111 -1.15 -11.59 -21.50
N LYS A 112 -0.04 -12.19 -21.07
CA LYS A 112 0.41 -13.51 -21.52
C LYS A 112 -0.56 -14.64 -21.18
N LYS A 113 -1.25 -14.57 -20.02
CA LYS A 113 -2.09 -15.68 -19.53
C LYS A 113 -3.57 -15.54 -19.86
N LEU A 114 -4.07 -14.32 -19.99
CA LEU A 114 -5.48 -14.03 -20.20
C LEU A 114 -5.76 -13.18 -21.45
N ASN A 115 -4.71 -12.80 -22.19
CA ASN A 115 -4.81 -11.80 -23.26
C ASN A 115 -5.54 -10.53 -22.76
N LEU A 116 -5.07 -10.01 -21.63
CA LEU A 116 -5.70 -8.92 -20.91
C LEU A 116 -4.73 -7.75 -20.78
N ASN A 117 -5.03 -6.65 -21.43
CA ASN A 117 -4.33 -5.38 -21.24
C ASN A 117 -4.95 -4.63 -20.07
N VAL A 118 -4.17 -4.40 -19.04
CA VAL A 118 -4.60 -3.73 -17.81
C VAL A 118 -3.89 -2.39 -17.70
N GLU A 119 -4.65 -1.31 -17.56
CA GLU A 119 -4.08 -0.02 -17.18
C GLU A 119 -3.70 -0.03 -15.71
N SER A 120 -2.60 0.65 -15.39
CA SER A 120 -2.16 0.79 -14.01
C SER A 120 -2.89 1.94 -13.33
N LYS A 121 -4.04 1.64 -12.76
CA LYS A 121 -4.83 2.59 -11.98
C LYS A 121 -5.43 1.87 -10.75
N PRO A 122 -4.60 1.55 -9.75
CA PRO A 122 -5.11 0.98 -8.51
C PRO A 122 -6.10 1.94 -7.86
N GLU A 123 -7.26 1.42 -7.44
CA GLU A 123 -8.32 2.19 -6.81
C GLU A 123 -8.80 1.50 -5.53
N ILE A 124 -9.16 2.30 -4.53
CA ILE A 124 -9.84 1.86 -3.31
C ILE A 124 -11.21 2.51 -3.30
N THR A 125 -12.25 1.68 -3.19
CA THR A 125 -13.63 2.14 -3.02
C THR A 125 -13.94 2.29 -1.54
N LEU A 126 -14.58 3.39 -1.17
CA LEU A 126 -15.10 3.65 0.17
C LEU A 126 -16.57 4.03 0.11
N GLU A 127 -17.32 3.62 1.11
CA GLU A 127 -18.71 4.06 1.29
C GLU A 127 -18.77 5.57 1.56
N GLU A 128 -19.62 6.29 0.84
CA GLU A 128 -19.82 7.72 1.00
C GLU A 128 -20.17 8.10 2.47
N LYS A 129 -20.90 7.24 3.17
CA LYS A 129 -21.21 7.44 4.58
C LYS A 129 -19.94 7.58 5.42
N LYS A 130 -18.95 6.69 5.25
CA LYS A 130 -17.69 6.72 5.99
C LYS A 130 -16.88 7.99 5.71
N ILE A 131 -16.88 8.44 4.45
CA ILE A 131 -16.22 9.69 4.03
C ILE A 131 -16.88 10.89 4.73
N ASN A 132 -18.21 10.95 4.71
CA ASN A 132 -18.97 12.04 5.31
C ASN A 132 -18.89 12.03 6.86
N ASP A 133 -18.89 10.86 7.48
CA ASP A 133 -18.71 10.74 8.93
C ASP A 133 -17.32 11.21 9.37
N ALA A 134 -16.25 10.83 8.62
CA ALA A 134 -14.91 11.35 8.86
C ALA A 134 -14.84 12.86 8.64
N LYS A 135 -15.48 13.39 7.60
CA LYS A 135 -15.55 14.83 7.33
C LYS A 135 -16.13 15.60 8.52
N LYS A 136 -17.21 15.11 9.10
CA LYS A 136 -17.85 15.72 10.27
C LYS A 136 -17.00 15.55 11.53
N LYS A 137 -16.54 14.33 11.83
CA LYS A 137 -15.75 14.00 13.02
C LYS A 137 -14.48 14.83 13.14
N TYR A 138 -13.79 15.03 12.02
CA TYR A 138 -12.54 15.78 11.98
C TYR A 138 -12.71 17.24 11.52
N ASN A 139 -13.93 17.75 11.43
CA ASN A 139 -14.23 19.15 11.07
C ASN A 139 -13.49 19.61 9.81
N PHE A 140 -13.55 18.83 8.73
CA PHE A 140 -12.97 19.22 7.45
C PHE A 140 -13.71 20.43 6.89
N SER A 141 -12.94 21.51 6.64
CA SER A 141 -13.47 22.78 6.10
C SER A 141 -12.86 23.07 4.73
N SER A 142 -13.66 23.65 3.84
CA SER A 142 -13.19 24.15 2.54
C SER A 142 -12.33 25.42 2.64
N SER A 143 -12.36 26.12 3.79
CA SER A 143 -11.53 27.29 4.03
C SER A 143 -10.05 26.95 4.27
N LYS A 144 -9.76 25.72 4.70
CA LYS A 144 -8.40 25.26 5.01
C LYS A 144 -7.91 24.25 3.97
N THR A 145 -6.63 24.28 3.68
CA THR A 145 -5.99 23.19 2.92
C THR A 145 -5.66 22.03 3.85
N ASN A 146 -6.29 20.90 3.62
CA ASN A 146 -6.09 19.68 4.40
C ASN A 146 -5.00 18.83 3.73
N ILE A 147 -3.88 18.62 4.40
CA ILE A 147 -2.69 17.95 3.87
C ILE A 147 -2.42 16.69 4.67
N LEU A 148 -2.36 15.54 4.00
CA LEU A 148 -1.83 14.33 4.62
C LEU A 148 -0.30 14.37 4.56
N LEU A 149 0.35 14.14 5.69
CA LEU A 149 1.80 13.90 5.78
C LEU A 149 2.06 12.45 6.17
N GLY A 150 2.51 11.64 5.21
CA GLY A 150 2.92 10.26 5.45
C GLY A 150 4.37 10.20 5.92
N ILE A 151 4.58 10.41 7.21
CA ILE A 151 5.91 10.59 7.82
C ILE A 151 6.61 9.27 8.18
N GLY A 152 5.90 8.14 8.13
CA GLY A 152 6.44 6.81 8.42
C GLY A 152 7.21 6.20 7.24
N GLY A 153 7.93 5.11 7.51
CA GLY A 153 8.67 4.36 6.48
C GLY A 153 9.35 3.12 7.05
N SER A 154 9.43 2.05 6.24
CA SER A 154 9.92 0.74 6.70
C SER A 154 11.44 0.63 6.91
N GLY A 155 12.20 1.66 6.68
CA GLY A 155 13.67 1.70 6.85
C GLY A 155 14.16 3.11 7.10
N ASP A 156 15.37 3.25 7.62
CA ASP A 156 15.96 4.56 7.96
C ASP A 156 16.10 5.44 6.71
N THR A 157 16.47 4.84 5.58
CA THR A 157 16.62 5.54 4.29
C THR A 157 15.29 6.08 3.73
N LYS A 158 14.16 5.54 4.17
CA LYS A 158 12.82 5.96 3.73
C LYS A 158 12.16 6.99 4.64
N ARG A 159 12.79 7.36 5.75
CA ARG A 159 12.23 8.32 6.69
C ARG A 159 12.92 9.67 6.54
N ILE A 160 12.19 10.62 6.00
CA ILE A 160 12.62 12.02 5.93
C ILE A 160 12.65 12.60 7.36
N PRO A 161 13.69 13.38 7.74
CA PRO A 161 13.78 14.00 9.07
C PRO A 161 12.59 14.90 9.40
N ALA A 162 12.21 14.96 10.67
CA ALA A 162 11.11 15.80 11.17
C ALA A 162 11.28 17.28 10.78
N GLU A 163 12.50 17.78 10.82
CA GLU A 163 12.86 19.16 10.52
C GLU A 163 12.46 19.56 9.09
N THR A 164 12.57 18.64 8.14
CA THR A 164 12.16 18.88 6.74
C THR A 164 10.63 19.03 6.64
N PHE A 165 9.87 18.18 7.33
CA PHE A 165 8.42 18.33 7.40
C PHE A 165 8.01 19.61 8.11
N ILE A 166 8.64 19.97 9.22
CA ILE A 166 8.37 21.22 9.95
C ILE A 166 8.61 22.43 9.06
N LYS A 167 9.75 22.49 8.37
CA LYS A 167 10.06 23.57 7.43
C LYS A 167 9.02 23.68 6.31
N PHE A 168 8.59 22.54 5.76
CA PHE A 168 7.52 22.50 4.75
C PHE A 168 6.20 23.03 5.31
N MET A 169 5.81 22.61 6.52
CA MET A 169 4.60 23.07 7.18
C MET A 169 4.60 24.58 7.43
N ASP A 170 5.75 25.13 7.87
CA ASP A 170 5.92 26.58 8.07
C ASP A 170 5.74 27.33 6.76
N GLN A 171 6.36 26.86 5.67
CA GLN A 171 6.22 27.48 4.35
C GLN A 171 4.77 27.46 3.86
N CYS A 172 4.07 26.31 3.99
CA CYS A 172 2.66 26.22 3.62
C CYS A 172 1.77 27.14 4.44
N SER A 173 1.98 27.18 5.75
CA SER A 173 1.18 27.98 6.68
C SER A 173 1.36 29.49 6.49
N ASN A 174 2.50 29.93 5.96
CA ASN A 174 2.74 31.32 5.58
C ASN A 174 1.96 31.75 4.31
N ILE A 175 1.59 30.79 3.46
CA ILE A 175 0.88 31.07 2.20
C ILE A 175 -0.64 30.95 2.39
N LYS A 176 -1.09 29.93 3.14
CA LYS A 176 -2.50 29.61 3.31
C LYS A 176 -2.75 28.89 4.64
N GLU A 177 -3.95 29.03 5.18
CA GLU A 177 -4.35 28.26 6.35
C GLU A 177 -4.36 26.76 6.02
N CYS A 178 -3.51 26.01 6.72
CA CYS A 178 -3.33 24.58 6.52
C CYS A 178 -3.70 23.77 7.77
N ARG A 179 -4.16 22.55 7.55
CA ARG A 179 -4.30 21.52 8.57
C ARG A 179 -3.56 20.28 8.11
N PHE A 180 -2.84 19.65 9.01
CA PHE A 180 -1.97 18.52 8.71
C PHE A 180 -2.45 17.25 9.41
N PHE A 181 -2.57 16.17 8.66
CA PHE A 181 -2.92 14.85 9.16
C PHE A 181 -1.66 13.97 9.11
N LEU A 182 -1.15 13.57 10.28
CA LEU A 182 0.14 12.87 10.40
C LEU A 182 -0.07 11.37 10.40
N ALA A 183 0.25 10.70 9.28
CA ALA A 183 0.12 9.27 9.12
C ALA A 183 1.47 8.56 9.29
N THR A 184 1.54 7.64 10.24
CA THR A 184 2.74 6.87 10.56
C THR A 184 2.37 5.56 11.26
N GLY A 185 3.34 4.64 11.40
CA GLY A 185 3.24 3.49 12.28
C GLY A 185 3.53 3.84 13.75
N ASN A 186 3.71 2.80 14.55
CA ASN A 186 3.93 2.93 16.00
C ASN A 186 5.31 2.41 16.44
N ASN A 187 6.28 2.27 15.52
CA ASN A 187 7.64 1.95 15.95
C ASN A 187 8.31 3.20 16.54
N GLU A 188 9.29 2.96 17.39
CA GLU A 188 9.96 4.00 18.17
C GLU A 188 10.50 5.15 17.31
N GLN A 189 11.15 4.84 16.20
CA GLN A 189 11.73 5.84 15.30
C GLN A 189 10.69 6.73 14.64
N GLU A 190 9.57 6.16 14.25
CA GLU A 190 8.45 6.90 13.67
C GLU A 190 7.78 7.80 14.72
N LEU A 191 7.65 7.32 15.97
CA LEU A 191 7.12 8.11 17.07
C LEU A 191 8.02 9.29 17.45
N ILE A 192 9.34 9.16 17.34
CA ILE A 192 10.28 10.26 17.54
C ILE A 192 9.99 11.39 16.52
N ILE A 193 9.83 11.04 15.23
CA ILE A 193 9.50 12.03 14.17
C ILE A 193 8.16 12.68 14.46
N LEU A 194 7.14 11.87 14.77
CA LEU A 194 5.79 12.35 15.08
C LEU A 194 5.81 13.36 16.23
N ASN A 195 6.46 13.02 17.35
CA ASN A 195 6.51 13.86 18.54
C ASN A 195 7.25 15.18 18.28
N LYS A 196 8.35 15.16 17.51
CA LYS A 196 9.05 16.39 17.10
C LYS A 196 8.15 17.33 16.29
N ILE A 197 7.38 16.79 15.34
CA ILE A 197 6.44 17.59 14.53
C ILE A 197 5.33 18.17 15.43
N LEU A 198 4.76 17.37 16.33
CA LEU A 198 3.71 17.83 17.24
C LEU A 198 4.20 18.91 18.24
N ALA A 199 5.48 18.89 18.60
CA ALA A 199 6.09 19.91 19.45
C ALA A 199 6.45 21.21 18.72
N SER A 200 6.34 21.27 17.38
CA SER A 200 6.60 22.47 16.58
C SER A 200 5.48 23.51 16.68
N ALA A 201 5.74 24.71 16.18
CA ALA A 201 4.74 25.80 16.14
C ALA A 201 3.45 25.42 15.40
N ASN A 202 3.56 24.56 14.37
CA ASN A 202 2.41 24.02 13.63
C ASN A 202 1.74 22.81 14.29
N GLY A 203 2.26 22.30 15.41
CA GLY A 203 1.69 21.14 16.10
C GLY A 203 0.20 21.27 16.46
N LYS A 204 -0.25 22.48 16.78
CA LYS A 204 -1.67 22.81 17.04
C LYS A 204 -2.59 22.62 15.83
N ASN A 205 -2.05 22.63 14.61
CA ASN A 205 -2.76 22.42 13.36
C ASN A 205 -2.67 20.96 12.88
N CYS A 206 -2.08 20.07 13.70
CA CYS A 206 -1.85 18.68 13.37
C CYS A 206 -2.89 17.76 14.01
N GLU A 207 -3.29 16.74 13.26
CA GLU A 207 -4.06 15.59 13.74
C GLU A 207 -3.22 14.32 13.58
N LYS A 208 -2.97 13.58 14.65
CA LYS A 208 -2.22 12.33 14.59
C LYS A 208 -3.12 11.15 14.25
N LEU A 209 -2.70 10.29 13.33
CA LEU A 209 -3.47 9.14 12.86
C LEU A 209 -2.86 7.79 13.26
N ASN A 210 -1.73 7.77 13.95
CA ASN A 210 -0.99 6.55 14.30
C ASN A 210 -1.75 5.58 15.23
N HIS A 211 -2.77 6.05 15.93
CA HIS A 211 -3.62 5.24 16.81
C HIS A 211 -4.81 4.59 16.07
N LEU A 212 -5.06 4.97 14.82
CA LEU A 212 -6.17 4.49 14.01
C LEU A 212 -5.78 3.24 13.20
N GLN A 213 -6.76 2.40 12.92
CA GLN A 213 -6.62 1.36 11.91
C GLN A 213 -6.58 1.97 10.50
N ILE A 214 -6.07 1.23 9.52
CA ILE A 214 -6.06 1.71 8.12
C ILE A 214 -7.48 2.02 7.65
N SER A 215 -8.44 1.15 7.95
CA SER A 215 -9.87 1.34 7.61
C SER A 215 -10.46 2.64 8.14
N GLU A 216 -10.01 3.12 9.30
CA GLU A 216 -10.42 4.39 9.89
C GLU A 216 -9.67 5.59 9.29
N THR A 217 -8.43 5.36 8.85
CA THR A 217 -7.56 6.38 8.25
C THR A 217 -7.97 6.72 6.81
N LEU A 218 -8.42 5.74 6.03
CA LEU A 218 -8.77 5.94 4.61
C LEU A 218 -9.83 7.03 4.38
N PRO A 219 -10.95 7.09 5.11
CA PRO A 219 -11.94 8.16 4.95
C PRO A 219 -11.38 9.56 5.28
N ILE A 220 -10.41 9.64 6.19
CA ILE A 220 -9.70 10.88 6.53
C ILE A 220 -8.82 11.30 5.33
N ILE A 221 -8.02 10.38 4.79
CA ILE A 221 -7.19 10.60 3.60
C ILE A 221 -8.07 11.09 2.44
N LYS A 222 -9.22 10.45 2.21
CA LYS A 222 -10.14 10.80 1.13
C LYS A 222 -10.66 12.25 1.22
N ASN A 223 -10.68 12.83 2.40
CA ASN A 223 -11.06 14.23 2.64
C ASN A 223 -9.87 15.21 2.56
N CYS A 224 -8.63 14.74 2.38
CA CYS A 224 -7.47 15.60 2.19
C CYS A 224 -7.42 16.14 0.76
N ASN A 225 -6.85 17.33 0.58
CA ASN A 225 -6.66 17.97 -0.72
C ASN A 225 -5.43 17.42 -1.46
N ILE A 226 -4.40 17.06 -0.69
CA ILE A 226 -3.11 16.55 -1.20
C ILE A 226 -2.45 15.68 -0.12
N SER A 227 -1.63 14.75 -0.56
CA SER A 227 -0.79 13.94 0.31
C SER A 227 0.69 14.15 -0.02
N ILE A 228 1.54 14.25 1.00
CA ILE A 228 3.00 14.28 0.87
C ILE A 228 3.54 13.18 1.77
N CYS A 229 4.08 12.16 1.17
CA CYS A 229 4.42 10.94 1.86
C CYS A 229 5.84 10.48 1.56
N ASN A 230 6.50 9.94 2.55
CA ASN A 230 7.64 9.06 2.30
C ASN A 230 7.22 7.88 1.41
N ASP A 231 8.17 7.19 0.80
CA ASP A 231 7.92 5.91 0.10
C ASP A 231 7.42 4.85 1.10
N SER A 232 6.12 4.86 1.33
CA SER A 232 5.42 4.07 2.34
C SER A 232 4.03 3.64 1.85
N SER A 233 3.35 2.79 2.61
CA SER A 233 1.98 2.37 2.31
C SER A 233 1.01 3.54 2.16
N PHE A 234 1.20 4.62 2.90
CA PHE A 234 0.30 5.79 2.83
C PHE A 234 0.35 6.52 1.49
N SER A 235 1.51 6.55 0.81
CA SER A 235 1.58 7.10 -0.54
C SER A 235 0.73 6.31 -1.54
N HIS A 236 0.77 4.98 -1.45
CA HIS A 236 -0.01 4.10 -2.31
C HIS A 236 -1.51 4.17 -2.01
N LEU A 237 -1.88 4.20 -0.73
CA LEU A 237 -3.28 4.32 -0.29
C LEU A 237 -3.89 5.65 -0.72
N SER A 238 -3.15 6.76 -0.55
CA SER A 238 -3.60 8.10 -0.98
C SER A 238 -3.84 8.16 -2.48
N ALA A 239 -2.89 7.68 -3.27
CA ALA A 239 -3.03 7.65 -4.73
C ALA A 239 -4.19 6.75 -5.18
N ALA A 240 -4.40 5.60 -4.51
CA ALA A 240 -5.52 4.69 -4.79
C ALA A 240 -6.89 5.27 -4.39
N LEU A 241 -6.91 6.26 -3.49
CA LEU A 241 -8.10 7.06 -3.16
C LEU A 241 -8.27 8.27 -4.08
N SER A 242 -7.48 8.37 -5.14
CA SER A 242 -7.49 9.50 -6.10
C SER A 242 -7.11 10.84 -5.46
N ILE A 243 -6.25 10.83 -4.46
CA ILE A 243 -5.68 12.04 -3.87
C ILE A 243 -4.32 12.31 -4.54
N PRO A 244 -4.08 13.54 -5.08
CA PRO A 244 -2.77 13.92 -5.59
C PRO A 244 -1.70 13.67 -4.51
N THR A 245 -0.69 12.88 -4.83
CA THR A 245 0.27 12.39 -3.84
C THR A 245 1.70 12.65 -4.29
N ILE A 246 2.39 13.54 -3.60
CA ILE A 246 3.84 13.71 -3.73
C ILE A 246 4.51 12.59 -2.93
N VAL A 247 5.38 11.84 -3.60
CA VAL A 247 6.09 10.71 -2.98
C VAL A 247 7.58 11.02 -2.90
N LEU A 248 8.10 11.09 -1.68
CA LEU A 248 9.51 11.34 -1.40
C LEU A 248 10.26 10.01 -1.53
N MET A 249 10.83 9.76 -2.72
CA MET A 249 11.47 8.50 -3.07
C MET A 249 12.94 8.52 -2.67
N ALA A 250 13.38 7.55 -1.89
CA ALA A 250 14.76 7.48 -1.43
C ALA A 250 15.55 6.32 -2.07
N ASP A 251 14.97 5.12 -2.20
CA ASP A 251 15.76 3.94 -2.55
C ASP A 251 15.14 3.00 -3.62
N THR A 252 13.87 3.15 -3.99
CA THR A 252 13.18 2.19 -4.88
C THR A 252 12.31 2.80 -5.98
N PRO A 253 12.68 3.93 -6.60
CA PRO A 253 11.81 4.63 -7.54
C PRO A 253 11.48 3.83 -8.80
N LEU A 254 12.41 3.04 -9.33
CA LEU A 254 12.20 2.25 -10.54
C LEU A 254 11.29 1.05 -10.33
N LEU A 255 11.17 0.54 -9.10
CA LEU A 255 10.38 -0.65 -8.80
C LEU A 255 8.96 -0.33 -8.35
N TYR A 256 8.76 0.75 -7.62
CA TYR A 256 7.50 1.05 -6.91
C TYR A 256 6.96 2.46 -7.18
N GLY A 257 7.76 3.37 -7.75
CA GLY A 257 7.33 4.73 -8.04
C GLY A 257 6.50 4.85 -9.32
N ASN A 258 5.71 5.91 -9.42
CA ASN A 258 5.05 6.39 -10.64
C ASN A 258 4.24 5.33 -11.43
N TYR A 259 3.40 4.57 -10.75
CA TYR A 259 2.51 3.59 -11.40
C TYR A 259 1.02 3.97 -11.32
N ASN A 260 0.70 5.05 -10.63
CA ASN A 260 -0.65 5.60 -10.51
C ASN A 260 -0.61 7.07 -10.98
N PRO A 261 -1.56 7.53 -11.81
CA PRO A 261 -1.58 8.91 -12.31
C PRO A 261 -1.67 9.97 -11.21
N MET A 262 -2.04 9.59 -9.98
CA MET A 262 -2.06 10.46 -8.81
C MET A 262 -0.74 10.51 -8.04
N MET A 263 0.31 9.78 -8.47
CA MET A 263 1.62 9.77 -7.81
C MET A 263 2.61 10.68 -8.54
N TYR A 264 3.24 11.57 -7.80
CA TYR A 264 4.25 12.53 -8.26
C TYR A 264 5.55 12.28 -7.47
N PRO A 265 6.45 11.39 -7.95
CA PRO A 265 7.68 11.06 -7.25
C PRO A 265 8.67 12.22 -7.29
N ILE A 266 9.26 12.55 -6.15
CA ILE A 266 10.42 13.44 -6.02
C ILE A 266 11.63 12.59 -5.67
N MET A 267 12.69 12.74 -6.46
CA MET A 267 13.94 12.01 -6.32
C MET A 267 14.98 12.87 -5.59
N PRO A 268 15.92 12.26 -4.87
CA PRO A 268 17.08 12.98 -4.35
C PRO A 268 17.88 13.65 -5.48
N ASP A 269 18.49 14.80 -5.19
CA ASP A 269 19.34 15.50 -6.13
C ASP A 269 20.52 14.61 -6.58
N GLY A 270 20.77 14.59 -7.90
CA GLY A 270 21.88 13.84 -8.49
C GLY A 270 21.61 12.35 -8.77
N GLU A 271 20.45 11.79 -8.37
CA GLU A 271 20.14 10.38 -8.48
C GLU A 271 18.94 10.10 -9.40
N ASN A 272 19.17 10.12 -10.72
CA ASN A 272 18.10 9.87 -11.70
C ASN A 272 17.79 8.38 -11.94
N ASN A 273 18.69 7.45 -11.53
CA ASN A 273 18.60 6.02 -11.81
C ASN A 273 18.84 5.15 -10.56
N VAL A 274 18.21 5.49 -9.45
CA VAL A 274 18.37 4.74 -8.21
C VAL A 274 17.67 3.38 -8.32
N THR A 275 18.44 2.31 -8.21
CA THR A 275 17.93 0.94 -8.12
C THR A 275 17.74 0.56 -6.66
N HIS A 276 17.00 -0.52 -6.42
CA HIS A 276 16.75 -1.05 -5.07
C HIS A 276 18.08 -1.19 -4.27
N ASN A 277 18.11 -0.60 -3.08
CA ASN A 277 19.27 -0.57 -2.16
C ASN A 277 20.49 0.26 -2.61
N THR A 278 20.34 1.17 -3.56
CA THR A 278 21.49 2.00 -4.00
C THR A 278 21.88 3.04 -2.96
N LEU A 279 20.91 3.62 -2.25
CA LEU A 279 21.13 4.67 -1.23
C LEU A 279 21.31 4.13 0.22
N GLY A 280 21.19 2.84 0.41
CA GLY A 280 21.32 2.21 1.74
C GLY A 280 22.68 1.60 2.01
N LYS A 281 23.73 2.00 1.27
CA LYS A 281 25.11 1.52 1.45
C LYS A 281 26.00 2.61 1.96
#